data_a08f5d8bd9b44a027173a5eda85e5f32
#
_entry.id   a08f5d8bd9b44a027173a5eda85e5f32
#
_cell.length_a   1.000
_cell.length_b   1.000
_cell.length_c   1.000
_cell.angle_alpha   90.00
_cell.angle_beta   90.00
_cell.angle_gamma   90.00
#
_symmetry.space_group_name_H-M   'P 1'
#
loop_
_entity.id
_entity.type
_entity.pdbx_description
1 polymer ?
#
loop_
_entity_poly.entity_id
_entity_poly.type
_entity_poly.pdbx_seq_one_letter_code
_entity_poly.pdbx_strand_id
1 'polypeptide(L)'
;MTGDAGRAVAIVTGGSRGIGAAASRLLAQRGWAVAVNYVAADDAAHALVAGIVASGGRATAIKADVTDVGAVVELFARCDAELGRLRGLVNCAGLVGMRGRYVDVPDAVVRRVFDVNLFGAMACIREAIPRMSLQSGGQGGAIVNVSSGLSTSGAPNVEIHYAVSKAALNCLTLGLSQELAGEGIRVNTVSPGATRTEMPGAAVLEAAAAEIPIGRVAEPEEIGEAIAWLLSDQASYVSGAYLRVGGGKPG
;
A
#
# COMPACT_ATOMS: atom_id res chain seq x y z
N MET A 1 4.68 30.30 -14.68
CA MET A 1 5.15 28.89 -14.86
C MET A 1 6.13 28.60 -13.73
N THR A 2 5.61 28.23 -12.56
CA THR A 2 6.42 27.81 -11.41
C THR A 2 6.79 26.36 -11.61
N GLY A 3 8.10 26.11 -11.72
CA GLY A 3 8.70 24.88 -12.18
C GLY A 3 8.31 23.61 -11.41
N ASP A 4 8.15 22.57 -12.20
CA ASP A 4 7.80 21.18 -11.83
C ASP A 4 8.96 20.42 -11.15
N ALA A 5 10.01 21.09 -10.73
CA ALA A 5 11.29 20.51 -10.35
C ALA A 5 11.41 20.15 -8.84
N GLY A 6 10.32 20.02 -8.09
CA GLY A 6 10.38 19.83 -6.64
C GLY A 6 9.34 18.95 -5.97
N ARG A 7 8.40 18.36 -6.71
CA ARG A 7 7.40 17.51 -6.07
C ARG A 7 7.97 16.13 -5.72
N ALA A 8 7.72 15.67 -4.50
CA ALA A 8 8.02 14.30 -4.12
C ALA A 8 7.16 13.31 -4.94
N VAL A 9 7.74 12.20 -5.38
CA VAL A 9 7.07 11.19 -6.18
C VAL A 9 6.75 9.97 -5.32
N ALA A 10 5.54 9.44 -5.44
CA ALA A 10 5.13 8.19 -4.79
C ALA A 10 4.58 7.19 -5.81
N ILE A 11 4.91 5.91 -5.62
CA ILE A 11 4.23 4.78 -6.28
C ILE A 11 3.22 4.21 -5.29
N VAL A 12 1.98 3.99 -5.74
CA VAL A 12 0.94 3.28 -4.98
C VAL A 12 0.55 2.02 -5.74
N THR A 13 0.97 0.85 -5.26
CA THR A 13 0.58 -0.43 -5.87
C THR A 13 -0.87 -0.75 -5.52
N GLY A 14 -1.64 -1.32 -6.47
CA GLY A 14 -3.08 -1.47 -6.29
C GLY A 14 -3.80 -0.13 -6.10
N GLY A 15 -3.26 0.94 -6.68
CA GLY A 15 -3.66 2.32 -6.46
C GLY A 15 -4.98 2.75 -7.10
N SER A 16 -5.63 1.89 -7.91
CA SER A 16 -6.81 2.30 -8.70
C SER A 16 -8.14 2.25 -7.95
N ARG A 17 -8.24 1.51 -6.83
CA ARG A 17 -9.48 1.29 -6.07
C ARG A 17 -9.25 1.27 -4.56
N GLY A 18 -10.34 1.37 -3.78
CA GLY A 18 -10.33 1.23 -2.33
C GLY A 18 -9.29 2.11 -1.62
N ILE A 19 -8.55 1.52 -0.69
CA ILE A 19 -7.53 2.20 0.10
C ILE A 19 -6.43 2.81 -0.78
N GLY A 20 -6.00 2.08 -1.84
CA GLY A 20 -4.97 2.58 -2.75
C GLY A 20 -5.40 3.84 -3.50
N ALA A 21 -6.65 3.90 -3.97
CA ALA A 21 -7.19 5.09 -4.63
C ALA A 21 -7.34 6.27 -3.68
N ALA A 22 -7.79 6.03 -2.45
CA ALA A 22 -7.87 7.06 -1.41
C ALA A 22 -6.48 7.62 -1.07
N ALA A 23 -5.48 6.75 -0.86
CA ALA A 23 -4.10 7.15 -0.64
C ALA A 23 -3.54 7.96 -1.83
N SER A 24 -3.81 7.52 -3.07
CA SER A 24 -3.36 8.24 -4.28
C SER A 24 -3.93 9.65 -4.37
N ARG A 25 -5.25 9.83 -4.10
CA ARG A 25 -5.87 11.16 -4.07
C ARG A 25 -5.28 12.06 -2.98
N LEU A 26 -5.16 11.53 -1.76
CA LEU A 26 -4.67 12.30 -0.61
C LEU A 26 -3.21 12.71 -0.80
N LEU A 27 -2.36 11.83 -1.33
CA LEU A 27 -0.97 12.16 -1.67
C LEU A 27 -0.91 13.29 -2.71
N ALA A 28 -1.70 13.19 -3.78
CA ALA A 28 -1.76 14.23 -4.81
C ALA A 28 -2.25 15.58 -4.25
N GLN A 29 -3.27 15.60 -3.38
CA GLN A 29 -3.76 16.78 -2.69
C GLN A 29 -2.68 17.41 -1.78
N ARG A 30 -1.76 16.60 -1.24
CA ARG A 30 -0.61 17.05 -0.44
C ARG A 30 0.61 17.40 -1.27
N GLY A 31 0.45 17.51 -2.58
CA GLY A 31 1.49 17.98 -3.49
C GLY A 31 2.45 16.90 -4.02
N TRP A 32 2.19 15.62 -3.76
CA TRP A 32 2.96 14.53 -4.36
C TRP A 32 2.57 14.33 -5.83
N ALA A 33 3.54 13.91 -6.64
CA ALA A 33 3.24 13.29 -7.93
C ALA A 33 3.05 11.79 -7.72
N VAL A 34 2.00 11.18 -8.28
CA VAL A 34 1.59 9.82 -7.92
C VAL A 34 1.55 8.91 -9.14
N ALA A 35 2.34 7.83 -9.12
CA ALA A 35 2.19 6.70 -10.02
C ALA A 35 1.15 5.73 -9.44
N VAL A 36 -0.01 5.67 -10.08
CA VAL A 36 -1.11 4.76 -9.74
C VAL A 36 -0.89 3.44 -10.46
N ASN A 37 -0.36 2.43 -9.75
CA ASN A 37 -0.22 1.10 -10.33
C ASN A 37 -1.51 0.30 -10.22
N TYR A 38 -1.80 -0.46 -11.27
CA TYR A 38 -2.98 -1.36 -11.35
C TYR A 38 -2.69 -2.56 -12.25
N VAL A 39 -3.57 -3.59 -12.21
CA VAL A 39 -3.45 -4.80 -13.07
C VAL A 39 -4.61 -4.89 -14.05
N ALA A 40 -5.86 -4.83 -13.60
CA ALA A 40 -7.03 -5.12 -14.41
C ALA A 40 -8.10 -4.01 -14.46
N ALA A 41 -7.96 -2.97 -13.63
CA ALA A 41 -8.96 -1.91 -13.51
C ALA A 41 -8.55 -0.67 -14.34
N ASP A 42 -8.43 -0.83 -15.65
CA ASP A 42 -7.96 0.23 -16.58
C ASP A 42 -8.81 1.50 -16.44
N ASP A 43 -10.13 1.39 -16.57
CA ASP A 43 -11.04 2.55 -16.50
C ASP A 43 -10.97 3.27 -15.15
N ALA A 44 -10.94 2.52 -14.06
CA ALA A 44 -10.86 3.09 -12.71
C ALA A 44 -9.53 3.82 -12.49
N ALA A 45 -8.41 3.26 -12.97
CA ALA A 45 -7.10 3.88 -12.86
C ALA A 45 -7.03 5.20 -13.66
N HIS A 46 -7.51 5.19 -14.90
CA HIS A 46 -7.51 6.38 -15.76
C HIS A 46 -8.49 7.45 -15.25
N ALA A 47 -9.69 7.06 -14.78
CA ALA A 47 -10.63 8.00 -14.17
C ALA A 47 -10.05 8.66 -12.91
N LEU A 48 -9.37 7.88 -12.05
CA LEU A 48 -8.70 8.41 -10.87
C LEU A 48 -7.62 9.43 -11.24
N VAL A 49 -6.74 9.08 -12.19
CA VAL A 49 -5.67 9.97 -12.66
C VAL A 49 -6.25 11.24 -13.29
N ALA A 50 -7.28 11.13 -14.12
CA ALA A 50 -7.96 12.28 -14.70
C ALA A 50 -8.54 13.22 -13.62
N GLY A 51 -9.16 12.66 -12.58
CA GLY A 51 -9.68 13.43 -11.44
C GLY A 51 -8.57 14.15 -10.66
N ILE A 52 -7.42 13.50 -10.43
CA ILE A 52 -6.26 14.11 -9.78
C ILE A 52 -5.73 15.27 -10.63
N VAL A 53 -5.57 15.07 -11.93
CA VAL A 53 -5.05 16.10 -12.84
C VAL A 53 -6.03 17.27 -12.96
N ALA A 54 -7.32 17.01 -13.07
CA ALA A 54 -8.36 18.05 -13.11
C ALA A 54 -8.37 18.92 -11.83
N SER A 55 -7.95 18.34 -10.70
CA SER A 55 -7.80 19.06 -9.41
C SER A 55 -6.43 19.76 -9.25
N GLY A 56 -5.61 19.84 -10.32
CA GLY A 56 -4.29 20.46 -10.30
C GLY A 56 -3.16 19.60 -9.72
N GLY A 57 -3.43 18.33 -9.42
CA GLY A 57 -2.43 17.34 -9.03
C GLY A 57 -1.65 16.80 -10.22
N ARG A 58 -0.65 15.94 -9.94
CA ARG A 58 0.12 15.23 -10.96
C ARG A 58 0.06 13.73 -10.69
N ALA A 59 -0.39 12.96 -11.66
CA ALA A 59 -0.45 11.51 -11.56
C ALA A 59 -0.32 10.85 -12.93
N THR A 60 0.11 9.58 -12.95
CA THR A 60 0.09 8.70 -14.11
C THR A 60 -0.43 7.33 -13.73
N ALA A 61 -1.10 6.65 -14.66
CA ALA A 61 -1.58 5.28 -14.48
C ALA A 61 -0.59 4.30 -15.14
N ILE A 62 -0.06 3.35 -14.37
CA ILE A 62 0.91 2.38 -14.88
C ILE A 62 0.40 0.96 -14.63
N LYS A 63 0.11 0.25 -15.71
CA LYS A 63 -0.31 -1.16 -15.65
C LYS A 63 0.90 -2.04 -15.43
N ALA A 64 0.91 -2.80 -14.31
CA ALA A 64 1.92 -3.81 -14.01
C ALA A 64 1.37 -4.81 -12.97
N ASP A 65 1.58 -6.11 -13.20
CA ASP A 65 1.35 -7.13 -12.16
C ASP A 65 2.60 -7.18 -11.27
N VAL A 66 2.43 -6.90 -9.98
CA VAL A 66 3.53 -6.91 -9.00
C VAL A 66 4.16 -8.29 -8.80
N THR A 67 3.52 -9.36 -9.28
CA THR A 67 4.08 -10.73 -9.23
C THR A 67 5.02 -11.02 -10.41
N ASP A 68 5.07 -10.15 -11.41
CA ASP A 68 6.03 -10.19 -12.51
C ASP A 68 7.17 -9.21 -12.24
N VAL A 69 8.35 -9.73 -11.97
CA VAL A 69 9.53 -8.93 -11.65
C VAL A 69 9.90 -7.98 -12.81
N GLY A 70 9.76 -8.43 -14.05
CA GLY A 70 10.02 -7.58 -15.23
C GLY A 70 9.04 -6.41 -15.32
N ALA A 71 7.74 -6.67 -15.08
CA ALA A 71 6.73 -5.63 -15.03
C ALA A 71 6.97 -4.63 -13.87
N VAL A 72 7.49 -5.08 -12.74
CA VAL A 72 7.87 -4.21 -11.61
C VAL A 72 9.04 -3.30 -12.00
N VAL A 73 10.09 -3.84 -12.62
CA VAL A 73 11.22 -3.02 -13.11
C VAL A 73 10.73 -1.94 -14.07
N GLU A 74 9.84 -2.29 -15.01
CA GLU A 74 9.27 -1.33 -15.96
C GLU A 74 8.37 -0.29 -15.28
N LEU A 75 7.55 -0.68 -14.29
CA LEU A 75 6.75 0.24 -13.49
C LEU A 75 7.62 1.36 -12.90
N PHE A 76 8.73 1.00 -12.26
CA PHE A 76 9.62 1.97 -11.64
C PHE A 76 10.36 2.83 -12.67
N ALA A 77 10.84 2.24 -13.77
CA ALA A 77 11.49 2.99 -14.85
C ALA A 77 10.54 4.02 -15.49
N ARG A 78 9.27 3.64 -15.73
CA ARG A 78 8.26 4.58 -16.23
C ARG A 78 7.93 5.66 -15.20
N CYS A 79 7.84 5.33 -13.93
CA CYS A 79 7.64 6.31 -12.87
C CYS A 79 8.77 7.35 -12.87
N ASP A 80 10.03 6.91 -12.94
CA ASP A 80 11.20 7.80 -13.01
C ASP A 80 11.12 8.74 -14.23
N ALA A 81 10.78 8.20 -15.42
CA ALA A 81 10.71 8.96 -16.65
C ALA A 81 9.53 9.96 -16.69
N GLU A 82 8.36 9.57 -16.18
CA GLU A 82 7.14 10.37 -16.28
C GLU A 82 6.97 11.36 -15.12
N LEU A 83 7.40 11.00 -13.92
CA LEU A 83 7.15 11.77 -12.69
C LEU A 83 8.43 12.29 -12.02
N GLY A 84 9.56 11.62 -12.19
CA GLY A 84 10.82 12.00 -11.59
C GLY A 84 11.21 11.13 -10.39
N ARG A 85 12.03 11.67 -9.47
CA ARG A 85 12.69 10.90 -8.41
C ARG A 85 11.73 10.38 -7.36
N LEU A 86 11.76 9.07 -7.12
CA LEU A 86 10.96 8.39 -6.11
C LEU A 86 11.35 8.80 -4.69
N ARG A 87 10.35 9.13 -3.87
CA ARG A 87 10.47 9.44 -2.44
C ARG A 87 9.50 8.62 -1.59
N GLY A 88 8.49 7.99 -2.19
CA GLY A 88 7.48 7.23 -1.47
C GLY A 88 7.09 5.94 -2.18
N LEU A 89 6.91 4.86 -1.41
CA LEU A 89 6.31 3.62 -1.90
C LEU A 89 5.18 3.19 -0.96
N VAL A 90 3.99 2.98 -1.52
CA VAL A 90 2.86 2.38 -0.81
C VAL A 90 2.59 1.00 -1.40
N ASN A 91 2.94 -0.05 -0.68
CA ASN A 91 2.58 -1.43 -1.03
C ASN A 91 1.15 -1.70 -0.57
N CYS A 92 0.17 -1.41 -1.45
CA CYS A 92 -1.26 -1.60 -1.19
C CYS A 92 -1.89 -2.70 -2.07
N ALA A 93 -1.19 -3.19 -3.09
CA ALA A 93 -1.66 -4.35 -3.85
C ALA A 93 -1.85 -5.55 -2.91
N GLY A 94 -2.99 -6.21 -3.04
CA GLY A 94 -3.28 -7.37 -2.21
C GLY A 94 -4.56 -8.07 -2.62
N LEU A 95 -4.65 -9.33 -2.25
CA LEU A 95 -5.85 -10.15 -2.40
C LEU A 95 -6.02 -11.06 -1.18
N VAL A 96 -7.27 -11.41 -0.90
CA VAL A 96 -7.65 -12.28 0.24
C VAL A 96 -7.56 -13.76 -0.16
N GLY A 97 -7.93 -14.08 -1.38
CA GLY A 97 -8.07 -15.45 -1.84
C GLY A 97 -9.43 -16.07 -1.45
N MET A 98 -9.44 -17.33 -1.10
CA MET A 98 -10.63 -18.09 -0.74
C MET A 98 -10.86 -18.05 0.76
N ARG A 99 -12.10 -17.80 1.19
CA ARG A 99 -12.52 -17.89 2.59
C ARG A 99 -12.90 -19.32 2.95
N GLY A 100 -12.50 -19.75 4.15
CA GLY A 100 -12.85 -21.07 4.65
C GLY A 100 -11.85 -21.62 5.66
N ARG A 101 -12.05 -22.89 6.04
CA ARG A 101 -11.09 -23.62 6.88
C ARG A 101 -9.79 -23.82 6.07
N TYR A 102 -8.67 -23.72 6.75
CA TYR A 102 -7.36 -23.80 6.09
C TYR A 102 -7.16 -25.11 5.28
N VAL A 103 -7.68 -26.22 5.79
CA VAL A 103 -7.58 -27.53 5.12
C VAL A 103 -8.33 -27.57 3.78
N ASP A 104 -9.33 -26.71 3.58
CA ASP A 104 -10.15 -26.65 2.37
C ASP A 104 -9.61 -25.63 1.35
N VAL A 105 -8.60 -24.83 1.70
CA VAL A 105 -8.00 -23.83 0.79
C VAL A 105 -6.97 -24.49 -0.12
N PRO A 106 -7.16 -24.45 -1.45
CA PRO A 106 -6.21 -25.06 -2.39
C PRO A 106 -4.83 -24.39 -2.31
N ASP A 107 -3.76 -25.18 -2.44
CA ASP A 107 -2.36 -24.68 -2.43
C ASP A 107 -2.13 -23.56 -3.45
N ALA A 108 -2.74 -23.64 -4.63
CA ALA A 108 -2.62 -22.61 -5.65
C ALA A 108 -3.15 -21.25 -5.19
N VAL A 109 -4.23 -21.23 -4.39
CA VAL A 109 -4.78 -20.01 -3.79
C VAL A 109 -3.82 -19.45 -2.75
N VAL A 110 -3.29 -20.31 -1.87
CA VAL A 110 -2.28 -19.90 -0.88
C VAL A 110 -1.09 -19.28 -1.57
N ARG A 111 -0.51 -19.94 -2.57
CA ARG A 111 0.64 -19.42 -3.33
C ARG A 111 0.33 -18.07 -3.95
N ARG A 112 -0.80 -17.93 -4.65
CA ARG A 112 -1.18 -16.66 -5.29
C ARG A 112 -1.35 -15.52 -4.28
N VAL A 113 -1.85 -15.80 -3.07
CA VAL A 113 -1.94 -14.80 -2.00
C VAL A 113 -0.56 -14.33 -1.57
N PHE A 114 0.40 -15.25 -1.40
CA PHE A 114 1.78 -14.88 -1.04
C PHE A 114 2.50 -14.16 -2.18
N ASP A 115 2.29 -14.60 -3.43
CA ASP A 115 2.89 -13.96 -4.60
C ASP A 115 2.52 -12.48 -4.68
N VAL A 116 1.23 -12.15 -4.49
CA VAL A 116 0.77 -10.76 -4.55
C VAL A 116 1.12 -9.99 -3.27
N ASN A 117 0.72 -10.54 -2.10
CA ASN A 117 0.74 -9.76 -0.85
C ASN A 117 2.15 -9.59 -0.28
N LEU A 118 3.06 -10.55 -0.53
CA LEU A 118 4.40 -10.56 0.04
C LEU A 118 5.48 -10.41 -1.03
N PHE A 119 5.57 -11.36 -1.97
CA PHE A 119 6.67 -11.34 -2.95
C PHE A 119 6.58 -10.14 -3.89
N GLY A 120 5.37 -9.72 -4.30
CA GLY A 120 5.16 -8.51 -5.07
C GLY A 120 5.59 -7.25 -4.31
N ALA A 121 5.26 -7.15 -3.02
CA ALA A 121 5.72 -6.05 -2.18
C ALA A 121 7.25 -6.05 -2.04
N MET A 122 7.87 -7.23 -1.85
CA MET A 122 9.34 -7.37 -1.78
C MET A 122 10.01 -6.96 -3.10
N ALA A 123 9.42 -7.30 -4.25
CA ALA A 123 9.93 -6.88 -5.56
C ALA A 123 9.89 -5.35 -5.70
N CYS A 124 8.77 -4.71 -5.35
CA CYS A 124 8.65 -3.26 -5.36
C CYS A 124 9.63 -2.57 -4.40
N ILE A 125 9.84 -3.12 -3.21
CA ILE A 125 10.81 -2.60 -2.23
C ILE A 125 12.24 -2.64 -2.79
N ARG A 126 12.64 -3.74 -3.44
CA ARG A 126 13.98 -3.88 -4.06
C ARG A 126 14.22 -2.83 -5.12
N GLU A 127 13.21 -2.46 -5.90
CA GLU A 127 13.30 -1.39 -6.89
C GLU A 127 13.30 0.01 -6.26
N ALA A 128 12.61 0.19 -5.14
CA ALA A 128 12.52 1.48 -4.45
C ALA A 128 13.83 1.85 -3.73
N ILE A 129 14.47 0.90 -3.05
CA ILE A 129 15.66 1.14 -2.22
C ILE A 129 16.75 1.90 -2.98
N PRO A 130 17.27 1.42 -4.13
CA PRO A 130 18.38 2.11 -4.81
C PRO A 130 18.01 3.51 -5.33
N ARG A 131 16.71 3.78 -5.57
CA ARG A 131 16.21 5.08 -6.02
C ARG A 131 16.09 6.09 -4.89
N MET A 132 15.84 5.61 -3.67
CA MET A 132 15.60 6.43 -2.49
C MET A 132 16.84 6.59 -1.61
N SER A 133 17.70 5.57 -1.54
CA SER A 133 18.86 5.51 -0.66
C SER A 133 19.82 6.69 -0.85
N LEU A 134 20.16 7.38 0.24
CA LEU A 134 21.18 8.42 0.26
C LEU A 134 22.55 7.87 -0.19
N GLN A 135 22.85 6.61 0.10
CA GLN A 135 24.08 5.96 -0.31
C GLN A 135 24.16 5.73 -1.82
N SER A 136 23.02 5.64 -2.49
CA SER A 136 22.92 5.49 -3.95
C SER A 136 22.66 6.82 -4.67
N GLY A 137 22.79 7.97 -3.99
CA GLY A 137 22.52 9.30 -4.56
C GLY A 137 21.03 9.68 -4.62
N GLY A 138 20.18 8.95 -3.92
CA GLY A 138 18.77 9.29 -3.68
C GLY A 138 18.64 10.45 -2.68
N GLN A 139 17.40 10.75 -2.29
CA GLN A 139 17.07 11.84 -1.37
C GLN A 139 16.43 11.35 -0.06
N GLY A 140 16.55 10.07 0.24
CA GLY A 140 15.79 9.43 1.29
C GLY A 140 14.31 9.26 0.93
N GLY A 141 13.51 8.79 1.87
CA GLY A 141 12.07 8.64 1.63
C GLY A 141 11.36 7.76 2.65
N ALA A 142 10.18 7.27 2.28
CA ALA A 142 9.42 6.39 3.14
C ALA A 142 8.69 5.29 2.36
N ILE A 143 8.63 4.10 2.96
CA ILE A 143 7.88 2.93 2.48
C ILE A 143 6.76 2.66 3.48
N VAL A 144 5.53 2.51 2.98
CA VAL A 144 4.38 2.10 3.78
C VAL A 144 3.82 0.80 3.23
N ASN A 145 3.85 -0.25 4.04
CA ASN A 145 3.25 -1.53 3.73
C ASN A 145 1.82 -1.58 4.29
N VAL A 146 0.83 -1.86 3.45
CA VAL A 146 -0.56 -2.02 3.88
C VAL A 146 -0.79 -3.47 4.30
N SER A 147 -0.83 -3.69 5.60
CA SER A 147 -1.08 -4.98 6.23
C SER A 147 -2.58 -5.20 6.47
N SER A 148 -2.95 -5.77 7.60
CA SER A 148 -4.32 -6.02 8.01
C SER A 148 -4.39 -6.23 9.53
N GLY A 149 -5.51 -5.87 10.15
CA GLY A 149 -5.81 -6.27 11.51
C GLY A 149 -5.78 -7.78 11.73
N LEU A 150 -6.07 -8.56 10.70
CA LEU A 150 -6.03 -10.02 10.77
C LEU A 150 -4.62 -10.59 10.93
N SER A 151 -3.57 -9.83 10.63
CA SER A 151 -2.17 -10.25 10.79
C SER A 151 -1.77 -10.58 12.23
N THR A 152 -2.53 -10.12 13.22
CA THR A 152 -2.30 -10.38 14.66
C THR A 152 -3.30 -11.36 15.25
N SER A 153 -4.49 -11.54 14.65
CA SER A 153 -5.50 -12.48 15.11
C SER A 153 -5.42 -13.86 14.44
N GLY A 154 -4.71 -13.95 13.29
CA GLY A 154 -4.58 -15.19 12.51
C GLY A 154 -5.81 -15.59 11.72
N ALA A 155 -6.96 -14.93 11.88
CA ALA A 155 -8.24 -15.19 11.19
C ALA A 155 -8.64 -16.67 11.11
N PRO A 156 -8.76 -17.41 12.23
CA PRO A 156 -9.05 -18.85 12.23
C PRO A 156 -10.40 -19.14 11.57
N ASN A 157 -10.44 -20.22 10.78
CA ASN A 157 -11.59 -20.68 10.01
C ASN A 157 -12.10 -19.72 8.92
N VAL A 158 -11.37 -18.63 8.65
CA VAL A 158 -11.77 -17.59 7.68
C VAL A 158 -10.69 -17.38 6.64
N GLU A 159 -9.51 -16.88 7.01
CA GLU A 159 -8.50 -16.39 6.06
C GLU A 159 -7.07 -16.54 6.60
N ILE A 160 -6.69 -17.70 7.16
CA ILE A 160 -5.38 -17.91 7.79
C ILE A 160 -4.22 -17.55 6.83
N HIS A 161 -4.27 -18.01 5.59
CA HIS A 161 -3.24 -17.76 4.57
C HIS A 161 -3.07 -16.25 4.28
N TYR A 162 -4.17 -15.49 4.24
CA TYR A 162 -4.13 -14.05 4.12
C TYR A 162 -3.50 -13.40 5.36
N ALA A 163 -3.97 -13.78 6.55
CA ALA A 163 -3.44 -13.26 7.82
C ALA A 163 -1.93 -13.48 7.93
N VAL A 164 -1.45 -14.68 7.58
CA VAL A 164 -0.01 -15.02 7.59
C VAL A 164 0.76 -14.17 6.56
N SER A 165 0.23 -13.97 5.34
CA SER A 165 0.87 -13.12 4.34
C SER A 165 1.04 -11.67 4.83
N LYS A 166 0.05 -11.15 5.55
CA LYS A 166 0.08 -9.80 6.13
C LYS A 166 0.95 -9.71 7.39
N ALA A 167 1.04 -10.78 8.18
CA ALA A 167 2.01 -10.87 9.29
C ALA A 167 3.46 -10.90 8.80
N ALA A 168 3.72 -11.55 7.67
CA ALA A 168 5.03 -11.53 7.03
C ALA A 168 5.47 -10.11 6.61
N LEU A 169 4.54 -9.27 6.12
CA LEU A 169 4.83 -7.85 5.84
C LEU A 169 5.20 -7.06 7.10
N ASN A 170 4.61 -7.38 8.25
CA ASN A 170 4.95 -6.71 9.51
C ASN A 170 6.39 -7.03 9.92
N CYS A 171 6.80 -8.30 9.80
CA CYS A 171 8.17 -8.74 10.07
C CYS A 171 9.15 -8.09 9.07
N LEU A 172 8.83 -8.08 7.78
CA LEU A 172 9.62 -7.43 6.74
C LEU A 172 9.81 -5.94 7.03
N THR A 173 8.75 -5.24 7.46
CA THR A 173 8.79 -3.82 7.84
C THR A 173 9.79 -3.60 8.97
N LEU A 174 9.76 -4.42 10.01
CA LEU A 174 10.66 -4.30 11.16
C LEU A 174 12.12 -4.48 10.77
N GLY A 175 12.45 -5.51 9.97
CA GLY A 175 13.80 -5.74 9.48
C GLY A 175 14.31 -4.59 8.63
N LEU A 176 13.53 -4.18 7.63
CA LEU A 176 13.92 -3.10 6.72
C LEU A 176 14.00 -1.74 7.41
N SER A 177 13.20 -1.48 8.44
CA SER A 177 13.25 -0.22 9.17
C SER A 177 14.59 -0.01 9.88
N GLN A 178 15.24 -1.11 10.30
CA GLN A 178 16.57 -1.08 10.94
C GLN A 178 17.68 -1.02 9.88
N GLU A 179 17.57 -1.83 8.83
CA GLU A 179 18.57 -1.91 7.77
C GLU A 179 18.71 -0.59 7.00
N LEU A 180 17.59 0.06 6.69
CA LEU A 180 17.54 1.22 5.80
C LEU A 180 17.58 2.57 6.52
N ALA A 181 17.55 2.59 7.86
CA ALA A 181 17.56 3.84 8.63
C ALA A 181 18.77 4.73 8.30
N GLY A 182 19.96 4.13 8.22
CA GLY A 182 21.20 4.83 7.85
C GLY A 182 21.26 5.30 6.39
N GLU A 183 20.32 4.84 5.56
CA GLU A 183 20.16 5.22 4.16
C GLU A 183 19.11 6.34 3.96
N GLY A 184 18.52 6.84 5.05
CA GLY A 184 17.50 7.87 5.02
C GLY A 184 16.12 7.37 4.59
N ILE A 185 15.86 6.07 4.66
CA ILE A 185 14.58 5.46 4.29
C ILE A 185 13.86 4.97 5.55
N ARG A 186 12.64 5.45 5.78
CA ARG A 186 11.75 4.97 6.84
C ARG A 186 10.82 3.90 6.28
N VAL A 187 10.58 2.84 7.06
CA VAL A 187 9.68 1.76 6.66
C VAL A 187 8.65 1.53 7.76
N ASN A 188 7.36 1.61 7.42
CA ASN A 188 6.28 1.46 8.38
C ASN A 188 5.15 0.59 7.82
N THR A 189 4.31 0.08 8.70
CA THR A 189 3.10 -0.65 8.36
C THR A 189 1.86 0.13 8.79
N VAL A 190 0.88 0.27 7.90
CA VAL A 190 -0.51 0.57 8.26
C VAL A 190 -1.29 -0.73 8.28
N SER A 191 -2.05 -0.95 9.35
CA SER A 191 -2.87 -2.15 9.56
C SER A 191 -4.35 -1.79 9.65
N PRO A 192 -5.07 -1.79 8.51
CA PRO A 192 -6.50 -1.47 8.50
C PRO A 192 -7.35 -2.49 9.25
N GLY A 193 -8.41 -2.01 9.90
CA GLY A 193 -9.58 -2.81 10.25
C GLY A 193 -10.51 -2.99 9.04
N ALA A 194 -11.76 -3.41 9.28
CA ALA A 194 -12.77 -3.49 8.25
C ALA A 194 -12.99 -2.10 7.64
N THR A 195 -12.80 -2.01 6.32
CA THR A 195 -12.84 -0.77 5.54
C THR A 195 -13.80 -0.94 4.37
N ARG A 196 -14.60 0.07 4.09
CA ARG A 196 -15.60 0.10 3.00
C ARG A 196 -14.90 0.14 1.64
N THR A 197 -14.57 -1.03 1.13
CA THR A 197 -13.96 -1.24 -0.18
C THR A 197 -14.72 -2.34 -0.92
N GLU A 198 -14.37 -2.57 -2.18
CA GLU A 198 -14.95 -3.67 -2.96
C GLU A 198 -14.49 -5.06 -2.48
N MET A 199 -13.40 -5.14 -1.72
CA MET A 199 -12.79 -6.42 -1.32
C MET A 199 -13.65 -7.22 -0.33
N PRO A 200 -14.19 -6.64 0.79
CA PRO A 200 -15.18 -7.32 1.61
C PRO A 200 -16.58 -7.02 1.08
N GLY A 201 -17.42 -8.05 0.86
CA GLY A 201 -18.82 -7.86 0.49
C GLY A 201 -19.64 -7.14 1.56
N ALA A 202 -20.79 -6.54 1.20
CA ALA A 202 -21.64 -5.73 2.07
C ALA A 202 -22.04 -6.44 3.39
N ALA A 203 -22.45 -7.72 3.32
CA ALA A 203 -22.79 -8.50 4.51
C ALA A 203 -21.65 -8.68 5.50
N VAL A 204 -20.41 -8.77 4.99
CA VAL A 204 -19.21 -8.85 5.83
C VAL A 204 -18.95 -7.52 6.54
N LEU A 205 -19.16 -6.41 5.85
CA LEU A 205 -19.00 -5.07 6.42
C LEU A 205 -20.03 -4.78 7.51
N GLU A 206 -21.30 -5.17 7.31
CA GLU A 206 -22.35 -5.03 8.32
C GLU A 206 -22.05 -5.84 9.58
N ALA A 207 -21.67 -7.13 9.42
CA ALA A 207 -21.28 -7.97 10.54
C ALA A 207 -20.05 -7.40 11.28
N ALA A 208 -19.07 -6.90 10.55
CA ALA A 208 -17.87 -6.31 11.14
C ALA A 208 -18.18 -5.03 11.95
N ALA A 209 -19.12 -4.20 11.48
CA ALA A 209 -19.47 -2.93 12.13
C ALA A 209 -19.96 -3.15 13.58
N ALA A 210 -20.71 -4.23 13.82
CA ALA A 210 -21.23 -4.57 15.16
C ALA A 210 -20.12 -4.95 16.17
N GLU A 211 -18.96 -5.38 15.68
CA GLU A 211 -17.84 -5.81 16.52
C GLU A 211 -16.77 -4.71 16.71
N ILE A 212 -16.89 -3.59 15.99
CA ILE A 212 -15.92 -2.49 16.07
C ILE A 212 -16.36 -1.51 17.17
N PRO A 213 -15.51 -1.23 18.19
CA PRO A 213 -15.88 -0.36 19.31
C PRO A 213 -16.36 1.05 18.89
N ILE A 214 -15.80 1.62 17.81
CA ILE A 214 -16.27 2.94 17.28
C ILE A 214 -17.63 2.86 16.57
N GLY A 215 -18.22 1.66 16.42
CA GLY A 215 -19.57 1.42 15.94
C GLY A 215 -19.76 1.47 14.41
N ARG A 216 -18.68 1.51 13.64
CA ARG A 216 -18.75 1.52 12.17
C ARG A 216 -17.47 0.96 11.54
N VAL A 217 -17.55 0.59 10.28
CA VAL A 217 -16.38 0.34 9.43
C VAL A 217 -15.69 1.66 9.05
N ALA A 218 -14.41 1.58 8.71
CA ALA A 218 -13.66 2.74 8.22
C ALA A 218 -14.02 3.06 6.77
N GLU A 219 -13.93 4.33 6.40
CA GLU A 219 -13.89 4.74 5.00
C GLU A 219 -12.44 4.64 4.48
N PRO A 220 -12.21 4.39 3.18
CA PRO A 220 -10.87 4.26 2.60
C PRO A 220 -9.97 5.47 2.88
N GLU A 221 -10.56 6.66 2.94
CA GLU A 221 -9.88 7.92 3.20
C GLU A 221 -9.24 7.94 4.60
N GLU A 222 -9.87 7.33 5.60
CA GLU A 222 -9.33 7.27 6.97
C GLU A 222 -8.05 6.43 7.04
N ILE A 223 -7.94 5.40 6.21
CA ILE A 223 -6.71 4.62 6.05
C ILE A 223 -5.69 5.40 5.21
N GLY A 224 -6.16 6.07 4.16
CA GLY A 224 -5.34 6.93 3.30
C GLY A 224 -4.65 8.06 4.06
N GLU A 225 -5.33 8.65 5.04
CA GLU A 225 -4.78 9.69 5.93
C GLU A 225 -3.56 9.17 6.73
N ALA A 226 -3.66 7.96 7.30
CA ALA A 226 -2.57 7.33 8.03
C ALA A 226 -1.37 7.02 7.10
N ILE A 227 -1.64 6.53 5.89
CA ILE A 227 -0.63 6.28 4.87
C ILE A 227 0.08 7.57 4.49
N ALA A 228 -0.66 8.63 4.16
CA ALA A 228 -0.10 9.89 3.73
C ALA A 228 0.69 10.60 4.85
N TRP A 229 0.25 10.45 6.11
CA TRP A 229 1.01 10.94 7.26
C TRP A 229 2.34 10.20 7.42
N LEU A 230 2.35 8.87 7.32
CA LEU A 230 3.59 8.07 7.44
C LEU A 230 4.59 8.37 6.31
N LEU A 231 4.13 8.76 5.12
CA LEU A 231 5.01 9.18 4.03
C LEU A 231 5.56 10.60 4.24
N SER A 232 4.89 11.44 5.01
CA SER A 232 5.26 12.86 5.19
C SER A 232 6.44 13.05 6.16
N ASP A 233 7.04 14.24 6.13
CA ASP A 233 8.10 14.66 7.07
C ASP A 233 7.58 14.82 8.51
N GLN A 234 6.26 14.93 8.71
CA GLN A 234 5.67 14.94 10.05
C GLN A 234 5.87 13.61 10.80
N ALA A 235 6.12 12.51 10.07
CA ALA A 235 6.47 11.20 10.62
C ALA A 235 8.00 10.94 10.57
N SER A 236 8.83 11.98 10.57
CA SER A 236 10.29 11.87 10.36
C SER A 236 11.01 10.94 11.36
N TYR A 237 10.49 10.77 12.56
CA TYR A 237 11.06 9.89 13.59
C TYR A 237 10.31 8.55 13.70
N VAL A 238 9.34 8.27 12.82
CA VAL A 238 8.54 7.04 12.83
C VAL A 238 9.09 6.07 11.78
N SER A 239 9.79 5.02 12.24
CA SER A 239 10.28 3.91 11.42
C SER A 239 10.14 2.61 12.21
N GLY A 240 9.67 1.54 11.58
CA GLY A 240 9.36 0.26 12.22
C GLY A 240 7.99 0.22 12.91
N ALA A 241 7.15 1.23 12.73
CA ALA A 241 5.85 1.28 13.36
C ALA A 241 4.86 0.28 12.71
N TYR A 242 4.04 -0.33 13.56
CA TYR A 242 2.82 -1.02 13.20
C TYR A 242 1.63 -0.15 13.63
N LEU A 243 1.16 0.67 12.70
CA LEU A 243 0.06 1.60 12.95
C LEU A 243 -1.29 0.93 12.66
N ARG A 244 -2.01 0.59 13.72
CA ARG A 244 -3.34 0.03 13.59
C ARG A 244 -4.39 1.12 13.39
N VAL A 245 -5.17 1.01 12.31
CA VAL A 245 -6.30 1.87 11.99
C VAL A 245 -7.56 1.01 11.95
N GLY A 246 -8.06 0.64 13.13
CA GLY A 246 -9.07 -0.43 13.28
C GLY A 246 -10.26 -0.09 14.17
N GLY A 247 -10.50 1.18 14.49
CA GLY A 247 -11.68 1.62 15.25
C GLY A 247 -11.79 1.02 16.67
N GLY A 248 -10.64 0.66 17.28
CA GLY A 248 -10.57 0.05 18.62
C GLY A 248 -10.75 -1.47 18.64
N LYS A 249 -11.05 -2.13 17.50
CA LYS A 249 -11.12 -3.59 17.46
C LYS A 249 -9.72 -4.18 17.69
N PRO A 250 -9.54 -5.05 18.70
CA PRO A 250 -8.26 -5.73 18.92
C PRO A 250 -7.94 -6.62 17.70
N GLY A 251 -6.65 -6.81 17.45
CA GLY A 251 -6.15 -7.67 16.38
C GLY A 251 -6.16 -9.11 16.76
#